data_68e0d1d7467cb865be18d764414f921e
#
_entry.id   68e0d1d7467cb865be18d764414f921e
#
_cell.length_a   1.000
_cell.length_b   1.000
_cell.length_c   1.000
_cell.angle_alpha   90.00
_cell.angle_beta   90.00
_cell.angle_gamma   90.00
#
_symmetry.space_group_name_H-M   'P 1'
#
loop_
_entity.id
_entity.type
_entity.pdbx_description
1 polymer ?
#
loop_
_entity_poly.entity_id
_entity_poly.type
_entity_poly.pdbx_seq_one_letter_code
_entity_poly.pdbx_strand_id
1 'polypeptide(L)'
;MALVGIVLLGAGVYGIFALMRDDTPSPSAAVEEYLDAWAAGDHDAMAALVVDPPDDFAERHQAVVDELQVEDAAYELDSVDTGGSTGVARYTATLELAGAGTWSYRGSLALTRPDDGDEWLVDWAPSSIHPALADDDHRLVRTSEWPERAPILAADGRPLSEGRPARLIGIEPQAVTDLDGLKAAFQATLGIDPAEIDAKLGAPGVEPHHFVPVTTVDVPTYNAIEDVVYPLPGTRFRDTTLRGGPTPDFAAHVIGTFGEITAERLEELGEPYGPGDLVGLSGLEAAYERQLAGTPTVTVEVVDGGGEVVEELERFEGEEPQPLQTTIDLDVQAAVESAVADATAPTAVVVVDTEGNVRAAASRPIGEFNRAFGGEYPPGSTFMIVSATALLDHGVTPDTPVECTETVDAGGRRFRNFERSSLGTVPFGLAFAQSCNTAFISAAADLSPDDLVAAAERFGFNTEYSLGLRTVGGSYPRPDGVTEQAASVIGQGRVTASPLHMATVGAAVLDGTWEPPVLLPEREVDDAPEPTSIGEGVPEVLRGLMRRVVTEGSGTAAAVPGADVAGKTGTAEWGSGDPPPTHAWFVGLRGDLSVAVIVEGGVAGGEVAAPVAGRVLAALPD
;
A
#
# COMPACT_ATOMS: atom_id res chain seq x y z
N MET A 1 -13.09 -21.08 -9.99
CA MET A 1 -13.84 -22.28 -10.39
C MET A 1 -15.15 -21.86 -11.01
N ALA A 2 -15.32 -22.13 -12.32
CA ALA A 2 -16.53 -22.12 -13.10
C ALA A 2 -17.18 -20.77 -13.45
N LEU A 3 -16.92 -20.31 -14.66
CA LEU A 3 -17.95 -19.81 -15.55
C LEU A 3 -17.46 -20.04 -16.99
N VAL A 4 -17.64 -21.26 -17.45
CA VAL A 4 -17.67 -21.63 -18.87
C VAL A 4 -19.13 -21.96 -19.15
N GLY A 5 -19.69 -21.32 -20.16
CA GLY A 5 -20.92 -21.77 -20.75
C GLY A 5 -21.96 -20.70 -20.92
N ILE A 6 -21.99 -20.08 -22.10
CA ILE A 6 -23.18 -19.87 -22.95
C ILE A 6 -22.66 -19.35 -24.30
N VAL A 7 -22.20 -20.26 -25.13
CA VAL A 7 -22.21 -20.11 -26.58
C VAL A 7 -22.79 -21.41 -27.09
N LEU A 8 -24.06 -21.38 -27.47
CA LEU A 8 -24.72 -22.32 -28.37
C LEU A 8 -26.25 -22.15 -28.28
N LEU A 9 -26.81 -21.22 -29.03
CA LEU A 9 -28.21 -21.33 -29.53
C LEU A 9 -28.43 -20.22 -30.59
N GLY A 10 -27.90 -20.45 -31.75
CA GLY A 10 -28.12 -19.58 -32.94
C GLY A 10 -28.00 -20.28 -34.27
N ALA A 11 -27.98 -21.60 -34.27
CA ALA A 11 -27.90 -22.36 -35.50
C ALA A 11 -29.19 -23.19 -35.68
N GLY A 12 -30.24 -22.58 -36.20
CA GLY A 12 -31.45 -23.34 -36.43
C GLY A 12 -32.64 -22.59 -37.02
N VAL A 13 -32.46 -21.65 -37.96
CA VAL A 13 -33.53 -21.21 -38.88
C VAL A 13 -32.90 -20.68 -40.18
N TYR A 14 -31.98 -21.39 -40.77
CA TYR A 14 -31.50 -21.13 -42.13
C TYR A 14 -31.78 -22.36 -42.99
N GLY A 15 -33.01 -22.50 -43.40
CA GLY A 15 -33.36 -23.55 -44.33
C GLY A 15 -34.83 -23.58 -44.58
N ILE A 16 -35.38 -22.67 -45.38
CA ILE A 16 -36.51 -22.76 -46.28
C ILE A 16 -36.92 -21.32 -46.73
N PHE A 17 -36.04 -20.60 -47.45
CA PHE A 17 -36.43 -19.48 -48.30
C PHE A 17 -35.42 -19.29 -49.45
N ALA A 18 -34.95 -20.39 -49.97
CA ALA A 18 -34.12 -20.39 -51.17
C ALA A 18 -34.94 -20.89 -52.38
N LEU A 19 -35.85 -20.08 -52.85
CA LEU A 19 -36.47 -20.24 -54.18
C LEU A 19 -37.26 -18.96 -54.52
N MET A 20 -36.65 -18.08 -55.28
CA MET A 20 -37.01 -16.80 -55.88
C MET A 20 -36.26 -15.60 -55.25
N ARG A 21 -34.96 -15.56 -55.44
CA ARG A 21 -34.21 -14.31 -55.46
C ARG A 21 -33.85 -14.02 -56.90
N ASP A 22 -34.17 -12.83 -57.38
CA ASP A 22 -33.43 -12.18 -58.45
C ASP A 22 -31.95 -12.20 -58.02
N ASP A 23 -31.07 -12.85 -58.74
CA ASP A 23 -29.66 -13.06 -58.42
C ASP A 23 -28.79 -11.79 -58.60
N THR A 24 -29.36 -10.59 -58.47
CA THR A 24 -28.60 -9.35 -58.40
C THR A 24 -28.31 -9.03 -56.92
N PRO A 25 -27.05 -9.11 -56.46
CA PRO A 25 -26.72 -8.77 -55.08
C PRO A 25 -27.22 -7.36 -54.77
N SER A 26 -27.98 -7.23 -53.68
CA SER A 26 -28.43 -5.92 -53.17
C SER A 26 -27.22 -5.15 -52.67
N PRO A 27 -27.09 -3.83 -52.98
CA PRO A 27 -25.99 -3.03 -52.45
C PRO A 27 -25.95 -3.05 -50.91
N SER A 28 -27.10 -3.15 -50.26
CA SER A 28 -27.16 -3.28 -48.79
C SER A 28 -26.59 -4.61 -48.31
N ALA A 29 -26.82 -5.72 -49.03
CA ALA A 29 -26.27 -7.02 -48.62
C ALA A 29 -24.73 -7.07 -48.73
N ALA A 30 -24.16 -6.44 -49.77
CA ALA A 30 -22.70 -6.36 -49.88
C ALA A 30 -22.06 -5.50 -48.77
N VAL A 31 -22.73 -4.41 -48.38
CA VAL A 31 -22.26 -3.56 -47.28
C VAL A 31 -22.41 -4.26 -45.92
N GLU A 32 -23.54 -4.94 -45.67
CA GLU A 32 -23.73 -5.74 -44.47
C GLU A 32 -22.63 -6.80 -44.33
N GLU A 33 -22.31 -7.52 -45.42
CA GLU A 33 -21.23 -8.51 -45.44
C GLU A 33 -19.85 -7.89 -45.15
N TYR A 34 -19.56 -6.68 -45.69
CA TYR A 34 -18.34 -5.94 -45.40
C TYR A 34 -18.25 -5.51 -43.93
N LEU A 35 -19.34 -4.96 -43.37
CA LEU A 35 -19.40 -4.51 -41.99
C LEU A 35 -19.33 -5.69 -41.00
N ASP A 36 -19.96 -6.83 -41.30
CA ASP A 36 -19.88 -8.05 -40.51
C ASP A 36 -18.45 -8.62 -40.49
N ALA A 37 -17.76 -8.62 -41.66
CA ALA A 37 -16.37 -9.02 -41.76
C ALA A 37 -15.45 -8.06 -40.97
N TRP A 38 -15.74 -6.75 -41.01
CA TRP A 38 -15.00 -5.75 -40.24
C TRP A 38 -15.16 -5.96 -38.73
N ALA A 39 -16.38 -6.15 -38.24
CA ALA A 39 -16.64 -6.48 -36.83
C ALA A 39 -15.95 -7.77 -36.38
N ALA A 40 -15.81 -8.74 -37.28
CA ALA A 40 -15.11 -10.00 -37.02
C ALA A 40 -13.57 -9.89 -37.11
N GLY A 41 -13.03 -8.74 -37.57
CA GLY A 41 -11.60 -8.58 -37.85
C GLY A 41 -11.10 -9.42 -39.05
N ASP A 42 -12.00 -9.89 -39.91
CA ASP A 42 -11.66 -10.69 -41.10
C ASP A 42 -11.30 -9.77 -42.29
N HIS A 43 -10.09 -9.23 -42.24
CA HIS A 43 -9.61 -8.29 -43.26
C HIS A 43 -9.47 -8.89 -44.63
N ASP A 44 -9.29 -10.22 -44.75
CA ASP A 44 -9.27 -10.92 -46.06
C ASP A 44 -10.65 -10.95 -46.69
N ALA A 45 -11.69 -11.22 -45.89
CA ALA A 45 -13.08 -11.17 -46.34
C ALA A 45 -13.48 -9.74 -46.74
N MET A 46 -13.07 -8.72 -45.92
CA MET A 46 -13.29 -7.31 -46.27
C MET A 46 -12.64 -6.93 -47.60
N ALA A 47 -11.35 -7.28 -47.79
CA ALA A 47 -10.59 -6.97 -48.99
C ALA A 47 -11.21 -7.57 -50.27
N ALA A 48 -11.85 -8.74 -50.17
CA ALA A 48 -12.56 -9.37 -51.29
C ALA A 48 -13.78 -8.55 -51.77
N LEU A 49 -14.30 -7.66 -50.90
CA LEU A 49 -15.44 -6.78 -51.19
C LEU A 49 -15.00 -5.34 -51.54
N VAL A 50 -13.71 -5.10 -51.76
CA VAL A 50 -13.13 -3.79 -52.10
C VAL A 50 -12.62 -3.75 -53.53
N VAL A 51 -12.77 -2.61 -54.20
CA VAL A 51 -12.18 -2.36 -55.53
C VAL A 51 -10.70 -2.06 -55.36
N ASP A 52 -9.81 -2.87 -55.93
CA ASP A 52 -8.36 -2.68 -55.91
C ASP A 52 -7.84 -2.32 -54.46
N PRO A 53 -8.01 -3.21 -53.45
CA PRO A 53 -7.60 -2.91 -52.09
C PRO A 53 -6.10 -2.59 -52.03
N PRO A 54 -5.67 -1.52 -51.30
CA PRO A 54 -4.27 -1.20 -51.18
C PRO A 54 -3.49 -2.31 -50.43
N ASP A 55 -2.20 -2.42 -50.70
CA ASP A 55 -1.34 -3.47 -50.12
C ASP A 55 -1.33 -3.42 -48.55
N ASP A 56 -1.55 -2.25 -47.98
CA ASP A 56 -1.57 -1.98 -46.51
C ASP A 56 -3.00 -1.95 -45.92
N PHE A 57 -4.02 -2.40 -46.68
CA PHE A 57 -5.44 -2.38 -46.26
C PHE A 57 -5.65 -3.01 -44.86
N ALA A 58 -5.20 -4.25 -44.70
CA ALA A 58 -5.35 -4.98 -43.42
C ALA A 58 -4.57 -4.31 -42.30
N GLU A 59 -3.35 -3.83 -42.58
CA GLU A 59 -2.50 -3.16 -41.63
C GLU A 59 -3.14 -1.85 -41.11
N ARG A 60 -3.75 -1.06 -41.98
CA ARG A 60 -4.46 0.17 -41.59
C ARG A 60 -5.66 -0.10 -40.70
N HIS A 61 -6.45 -1.13 -40.95
CA HIS A 61 -7.56 -1.51 -40.08
C HIS A 61 -7.08 -2.02 -38.73
N GLN A 62 -6.04 -2.87 -38.72
CA GLN A 62 -5.46 -3.39 -37.51
C GLN A 62 -4.82 -2.27 -36.66
N ALA A 63 -4.15 -1.31 -37.29
CA ALA A 63 -3.56 -0.17 -36.60
C ALA A 63 -4.58 0.63 -35.78
N VAL A 64 -5.83 0.77 -36.26
CA VAL A 64 -6.88 1.44 -35.49
C VAL A 64 -7.23 0.65 -34.23
N VAL A 65 -7.33 -0.67 -34.33
CA VAL A 65 -7.61 -1.54 -33.16
C VAL A 65 -6.49 -1.45 -32.14
N ASP A 66 -5.24 -1.52 -32.59
CA ASP A 66 -4.06 -1.52 -31.72
C ASP A 66 -3.83 -0.13 -31.08
N GLU A 67 -3.85 0.95 -31.87
CA GLU A 67 -3.59 2.32 -31.42
C GLU A 67 -4.69 2.85 -30.48
N LEU A 68 -5.96 2.50 -30.74
CA LEU A 68 -7.08 2.92 -29.89
C LEU A 68 -7.37 1.92 -28.76
N GLN A 69 -6.70 0.76 -28.73
CA GLN A 69 -6.94 -0.32 -27.78
C GLN A 69 -8.43 -0.74 -27.77
N VAL A 70 -8.95 -1.09 -28.95
CA VAL A 70 -10.34 -1.50 -29.12
C VAL A 70 -10.54 -2.92 -28.60
N GLU A 71 -11.43 -3.10 -27.62
CA GLU A 71 -11.77 -4.42 -27.05
C GLU A 71 -12.92 -5.10 -27.81
N ASP A 72 -13.89 -4.29 -28.26
CA ASP A 72 -15.03 -4.75 -29.05
C ASP A 72 -15.44 -3.69 -30.06
N ALA A 73 -15.96 -4.12 -31.22
CA ALA A 73 -16.39 -3.24 -32.30
C ALA A 73 -17.68 -3.74 -32.95
N ALA A 74 -18.64 -2.84 -33.13
CA ALA A 74 -19.85 -3.07 -33.85
C ALA A 74 -20.03 -2.02 -34.94
N TYR A 75 -20.48 -2.45 -36.13
CA TYR A 75 -20.75 -1.58 -37.25
C TYR A 75 -22.15 -1.85 -37.76
N GLU A 76 -23.02 -0.86 -37.75
CA GLU A 76 -24.42 -0.99 -38.17
C GLU A 76 -24.67 -0.17 -39.43
N LEU A 77 -25.32 -0.78 -40.45
CA LEU A 77 -25.72 -0.10 -41.67
C LEU A 77 -26.92 0.81 -41.40
N ASP A 78 -26.77 2.13 -41.58
CA ASP A 78 -27.86 3.11 -41.45
C ASP A 78 -28.69 3.24 -42.73
N SER A 79 -28.03 3.40 -43.88
CA SER A 79 -28.71 3.60 -45.19
C SER A 79 -27.76 3.35 -46.36
N VAL A 80 -28.34 3.01 -47.50
CA VAL A 80 -27.65 2.95 -48.80
C VAL A 80 -28.40 3.76 -49.82
N ASP A 81 -27.71 4.73 -50.42
CA ASP A 81 -28.21 5.56 -51.53
C ASP A 81 -27.46 5.21 -52.81
N THR A 82 -28.13 4.82 -53.86
CA THR A 82 -27.50 4.43 -55.15
C THR A 82 -28.01 5.25 -56.32
N GLY A 83 -27.11 5.52 -57.28
CA GLY A 83 -27.41 6.22 -58.51
C GLY A 83 -26.65 5.60 -59.69
N GLY A 84 -27.31 4.66 -60.42
CA GLY A 84 -26.67 3.94 -61.53
C GLY A 84 -25.66 2.89 -61.03
N SER A 85 -24.38 3.04 -61.38
CA SER A 85 -23.30 2.14 -60.97
C SER A 85 -22.52 2.62 -59.75
N THR A 86 -22.92 3.71 -59.11
CA THR A 86 -22.27 4.25 -57.89
C THR A 86 -23.28 4.40 -56.77
N GLY A 87 -22.77 4.43 -55.52
CA GLY A 87 -23.60 4.62 -54.33
C GLY A 87 -22.79 5.08 -53.14
N VAL A 88 -23.50 5.39 -52.04
CA VAL A 88 -22.92 5.70 -50.74
C VAL A 88 -23.72 4.95 -49.68
N ALA A 89 -23.04 4.14 -48.88
CA ALA A 89 -23.59 3.58 -47.66
C ALA A 89 -23.17 4.45 -46.47
N ARG A 90 -24.09 4.64 -45.52
CA ARG A 90 -23.80 5.25 -44.24
C ARG A 90 -23.90 4.20 -43.15
N TYR A 91 -22.98 4.23 -42.24
CA TYR A 91 -22.94 3.30 -41.11
C TYR A 91 -22.64 4.03 -39.80
N THR A 92 -23.01 3.41 -38.69
CA THR A 92 -22.62 3.80 -37.36
C THR A 92 -21.63 2.77 -36.84
N ALA A 93 -20.43 3.25 -36.44
CA ALA A 93 -19.45 2.46 -35.71
C ALA A 93 -19.63 2.68 -34.21
N THR A 94 -19.49 1.62 -33.42
CA THR A 94 -19.48 1.65 -31.96
C THR A 94 -18.29 0.83 -31.49
N LEU A 95 -17.33 1.48 -30.83
CA LEU A 95 -16.08 0.88 -30.37
C LEU A 95 -16.02 0.94 -28.84
N GLU A 96 -15.74 -0.17 -28.20
CA GLU A 96 -15.40 -0.21 -26.78
C GLU A 96 -13.89 -0.04 -26.65
N LEU A 97 -13.47 1.06 -25.99
CA LEU A 97 -12.05 1.40 -25.81
C LEU A 97 -11.60 1.00 -24.41
N ALA A 98 -10.55 0.18 -24.30
CA ALA A 98 -10.01 -0.32 -23.03
C ALA A 98 -9.81 0.81 -22.01
N GLY A 99 -10.42 0.70 -20.83
CA GLY A 99 -10.30 1.67 -19.73
C GLY A 99 -10.82 3.09 -20.02
N ALA A 100 -11.50 3.33 -21.16
CA ALA A 100 -12.04 4.63 -21.52
C ALA A 100 -13.56 4.65 -21.64
N GLY A 101 -14.14 3.65 -22.32
CA GLY A 101 -15.57 3.55 -22.54
C GLY A 101 -15.95 3.42 -24.01
N THR A 102 -17.23 3.66 -24.32
CA THR A 102 -17.80 3.47 -25.64
C THR A 102 -17.66 4.74 -26.49
N TRP A 103 -17.04 4.62 -27.65
CA TRP A 103 -16.98 5.67 -28.67
C TRP A 103 -17.84 5.31 -29.88
N SER A 104 -18.73 6.21 -30.30
CA SER A 104 -19.57 6.00 -31.48
C SER A 104 -19.43 7.14 -32.47
N TYR A 105 -19.27 6.79 -33.74
CA TYR A 105 -19.22 7.77 -34.83
C TYR A 105 -19.97 7.29 -36.05
N ARG A 106 -20.25 8.20 -36.97
CA ARG A 106 -20.86 7.89 -38.25
C ARG A 106 -19.83 7.93 -39.37
N GLY A 107 -19.78 6.85 -40.16
CA GLY A 107 -18.94 6.75 -41.31
C GLY A 107 -19.73 6.60 -42.62
N SER A 108 -19.01 6.56 -43.72
CA SER A 108 -19.59 6.31 -45.02
C SER A 108 -18.63 5.50 -45.90
N LEU A 109 -19.21 4.60 -46.70
CA LEU A 109 -18.52 3.80 -47.70
C LEU A 109 -18.98 4.23 -49.09
N ALA A 110 -18.06 4.61 -49.95
CA ALA A 110 -18.34 4.79 -51.35
C ALA A 110 -18.53 3.41 -51.99
N LEU A 111 -19.53 3.25 -52.86
CA LEU A 111 -19.86 2.01 -53.51
C LEU A 111 -19.77 2.16 -55.03
N THR A 112 -19.25 1.12 -55.68
CA THR A 112 -19.24 1.03 -57.14
C THR A 112 -19.67 -0.36 -57.60
N ARG A 113 -20.30 -0.42 -58.75
CA ARG A 113 -20.58 -1.66 -59.47
C ARG A 113 -19.83 -1.62 -60.79
N PRO A 114 -18.76 -2.42 -60.97
CA PRO A 114 -17.98 -2.46 -62.19
C PRO A 114 -18.82 -2.81 -63.41
N ASP A 115 -18.46 -2.25 -64.59
CA ASP A 115 -19.19 -2.45 -65.83
C ASP A 115 -19.22 -3.92 -66.32
N ASP A 116 -18.26 -4.72 -65.89
CA ASP A 116 -18.06 -6.14 -66.20
C ASP A 116 -18.51 -7.10 -65.08
N GLY A 117 -19.12 -6.58 -63.99
CA GLY A 117 -19.56 -7.32 -62.82
C GLY A 117 -20.99 -6.98 -62.37
N ASP A 118 -21.65 -7.96 -61.74
CA ASP A 118 -22.99 -7.78 -61.16
C ASP A 118 -22.93 -7.45 -59.64
N GLU A 119 -21.74 -7.48 -59.03
CA GLU A 119 -21.56 -7.30 -57.61
C GLU A 119 -21.23 -5.84 -57.27
N TRP A 120 -21.77 -5.38 -56.11
CA TRP A 120 -21.42 -4.10 -55.54
C TRP A 120 -20.16 -4.28 -54.68
N LEU A 121 -19.18 -3.37 -54.84
CA LEU A 121 -17.92 -3.34 -54.13
C LEU A 121 -17.74 -1.98 -53.41
N VAL A 122 -16.97 -1.97 -52.37
CA VAL A 122 -16.55 -0.75 -51.66
C VAL A 122 -15.39 -0.09 -52.40
N ASP A 123 -15.54 1.18 -52.76
CA ASP A 123 -14.46 2.03 -53.26
C ASP A 123 -13.76 2.66 -52.02
N TRP A 124 -12.76 1.93 -51.51
CA TRP A 124 -12.16 2.19 -50.20
C TRP A 124 -11.18 3.37 -50.26
N ALA A 125 -11.21 4.18 -49.20
CA ALA A 125 -10.24 5.23 -48.88
C ALA A 125 -10.05 5.27 -47.34
N PRO A 126 -9.01 5.91 -46.80
CA PRO A 126 -8.85 6.07 -45.34
C PRO A 126 -10.10 6.63 -44.65
N SER A 127 -10.82 7.54 -45.30
CA SER A 127 -12.11 8.06 -44.84
C SER A 127 -13.22 7.01 -44.74
N SER A 128 -13.03 5.82 -45.30
CA SER A 128 -13.93 4.67 -45.11
C SER A 128 -13.81 4.10 -43.69
N ILE A 129 -12.70 4.29 -43.02
CA ILE A 129 -12.52 3.94 -41.58
C ILE A 129 -13.15 5.03 -40.71
N HIS A 130 -12.71 6.28 -40.88
CA HIS A 130 -13.25 7.43 -40.16
C HIS A 130 -13.25 8.68 -41.04
N PRO A 131 -14.31 9.51 -41.04
CA PRO A 131 -14.41 10.67 -41.95
C PRO A 131 -13.28 11.69 -41.82
N ALA A 132 -12.65 11.80 -40.62
CA ALA A 132 -11.55 12.72 -40.37
C ALA A 132 -10.18 12.23 -40.92
N LEU A 133 -10.08 10.99 -41.40
CA LEU A 133 -8.91 10.51 -42.12
C LEU A 133 -8.98 10.97 -43.59
N ALA A 134 -8.80 12.28 -43.78
CA ALA A 134 -8.96 12.94 -45.08
C ALA A 134 -7.77 12.77 -46.00
N ASP A 135 -6.58 12.56 -45.46
CA ASP A 135 -5.30 12.38 -46.15
C ASP A 135 -4.70 10.99 -45.85
N ASP A 136 -3.87 10.47 -46.77
CA ASP A 136 -3.30 9.12 -46.64
C ASP A 136 -2.33 8.95 -45.47
N ASP A 137 -1.76 10.02 -44.98
CA ASP A 137 -0.83 10.05 -43.86
C ASP A 137 -1.52 10.34 -42.49
N HIS A 138 -2.83 10.60 -42.51
CA HIS A 138 -3.60 10.75 -41.29
C HIS A 138 -3.84 9.39 -40.61
N ARG A 139 -3.75 9.39 -39.28
CA ARG A 139 -4.02 8.20 -38.46
C ARG A 139 -4.77 8.58 -37.19
N LEU A 140 -5.56 7.65 -36.70
CA LEU A 140 -6.18 7.76 -35.38
C LEU A 140 -5.14 7.38 -34.32
N VAL A 141 -5.07 8.16 -33.25
CA VAL A 141 -4.24 7.89 -32.09
C VAL A 141 -5.04 8.08 -30.82
N ARG A 142 -4.67 7.35 -29.79
CA ARG A 142 -5.17 7.49 -28.44
C ARG A 142 -4.09 8.11 -27.58
N THR A 143 -4.43 9.16 -26.84
CA THR A 143 -3.58 9.73 -25.79
C THR A 143 -4.25 9.53 -24.43
N SER A 144 -3.44 9.33 -23.40
CA SER A 144 -3.90 9.18 -22.02
C SER A 144 -3.12 10.14 -21.15
N GLU A 145 -3.82 10.97 -20.37
CA GLU A 145 -3.23 11.94 -19.47
C GLU A 145 -3.73 11.69 -18.04
N TRP A 146 -2.80 11.27 -17.17
CA TRP A 146 -3.11 11.11 -15.75
C TRP A 146 -3.26 12.46 -15.06
N PRO A 147 -4.26 12.64 -14.19
CA PRO A 147 -4.37 13.82 -13.35
C PRO A 147 -3.23 13.87 -12.32
N GLU A 148 -3.03 15.04 -11.71
CA GLU A 148 -2.08 15.17 -10.61
C GLU A 148 -2.56 14.35 -9.41
N ARG A 149 -1.75 13.37 -8.99
CA ARG A 149 -2.07 12.45 -7.90
C ARG A 149 -2.33 13.20 -6.59
N ALA A 150 -3.44 12.89 -5.92
CA ALA A 150 -3.85 13.52 -4.68
C ALA A 150 -2.89 13.22 -3.52
N PRO A 151 -2.76 14.12 -2.52
CA PRO A 151 -1.89 13.92 -1.37
C PRO A 151 -2.48 12.93 -0.37
N ILE A 152 -1.60 12.31 0.43
CA ILE A 152 -1.95 11.70 1.71
C ILE A 152 -1.80 12.81 2.76
N LEU A 153 -2.83 13.03 3.58
CA LEU A 153 -2.92 14.12 4.54
C LEU A 153 -2.69 13.63 5.98
N ALA A 154 -2.00 14.44 6.75
CA ALA A 154 -1.88 14.32 8.19
C ALA A 154 -3.18 14.76 8.89
N ALA A 155 -3.31 14.52 10.19
CA ALA A 155 -4.51 14.81 10.97
C ALA A 155 -5.02 16.26 10.88
N ASP A 156 -4.12 17.21 10.68
CA ASP A 156 -4.44 18.64 10.54
C ASP A 156 -4.64 19.11 9.08
N GLY A 157 -4.67 18.17 8.13
CA GLY A 157 -4.85 18.46 6.71
C GLY A 157 -3.58 18.90 5.97
N ARG A 158 -2.43 19.00 6.64
CA ARG A 158 -1.14 19.22 5.96
C ARG A 158 -0.71 17.96 5.20
N PRO A 159 0.01 18.08 4.07
CA PRO A 159 0.50 16.90 3.37
C PRO A 159 1.43 16.06 4.23
N LEU A 160 1.09 14.77 4.37
CA LEU A 160 1.97 13.71 4.89
C LEU A 160 2.82 13.15 3.74
N SER A 161 2.22 13.03 2.56
CA SER A 161 2.88 12.67 1.30
C SER A 161 2.26 13.45 0.15
N GLU A 162 3.10 14.10 -0.65
CA GLU A 162 2.68 14.83 -1.86
C GLU A 162 3.72 14.70 -2.96
N GLY A 163 3.31 14.96 -4.21
CA GLY A 163 4.18 15.02 -5.37
C GLY A 163 5.03 16.29 -5.36
N ARG A 164 6.34 16.14 -5.57
CA ARG A 164 7.28 17.25 -5.69
C ARG A 164 8.11 17.10 -6.95
N PRO A 165 8.35 18.19 -7.73
CA PRO A 165 9.23 18.12 -8.88
C PRO A 165 10.61 17.55 -8.50
N ALA A 166 11.10 16.62 -9.30
CA ALA A 166 12.32 15.88 -9.03
C ALA A 166 13.11 15.61 -10.30
N ARG A 167 14.34 15.16 -10.11
CA ARG A 167 15.24 14.68 -11.17
C ARG A 167 15.57 13.22 -10.94
N LEU A 168 15.23 12.38 -11.89
CA LEU A 168 15.73 11.02 -11.99
C LEU A 168 17.13 11.07 -12.61
N ILE A 169 18.14 10.67 -11.82
CA ILE A 169 19.52 10.61 -12.22
C ILE A 169 19.82 9.16 -12.64
N GLY A 170 20.31 8.99 -13.85
CA GLY A 170 20.66 7.69 -14.41
C GLY A 170 22.01 7.70 -15.12
N ILE A 171 22.41 6.52 -15.58
CA ILE A 171 23.66 6.28 -16.29
C ILE A 171 23.35 5.66 -17.66
N GLU A 172 23.95 6.20 -18.71
CA GLU A 172 24.03 5.57 -20.03
C GLU A 172 25.40 4.88 -20.15
N PRO A 173 25.49 3.54 -20.08
CA PRO A 173 26.76 2.82 -19.95
C PRO A 173 27.78 3.14 -21.05
N GLN A 174 27.32 3.23 -22.31
CA GLN A 174 28.23 3.53 -23.44
C GLN A 174 28.89 4.92 -23.40
N ALA A 175 28.27 5.86 -22.69
CA ALA A 175 28.75 7.23 -22.56
C ALA A 175 29.69 7.45 -21.36
N VAL A 176 29.84 6.43 -20.49
CA VAL A 176 30.74 6.48 -19.34
C VAL A 176 32.20 6.34 -19.80
N THR A 177 33.05 7.31 -19.45
CA THR A 177 34.47 7.27 -19.75
C THR A 177 35.34 6.94 -18.53
N ASP A 178 34.85 7.20 -17.33
CA ASP A 178 35.51 6.92 -16.05
C ASP A 178 34.43 6.45 -15.04
N LEU A 179 34.22 5.14 -14.97
CA LEU A 179 33.21 4.54 -14.08
C LEU A 179 33.59 4.69 -12.60
N ASP A 180 34.86 4.55 -12.25
CA ASP A 180 35.31 4.65 -10.86
C ASP A 180 35.19 6.09 -10.35
N GLY A 181 35.53 7.08 -11.17
CA GLY A 181 35.33 8.50 -10.86
C GLY A 181 33.85 8.85 -10.71
N LEU A 182 33.00 8.33 -11.60
CA LEU A 182 31.52 8.51 -11.49
C LEU A 182 30.96 7.92 -10.19
N LYS A 183 31.34 6.69 -9.86
CA LYS A 183 30.92 6.03 -8.61
C LYS A 183 31.38 6.80 -7.37
N ALA A 184 32.64 7.25 -7.36
CA ALA A 184 33.19 8.05 -6.26
C ALA A 184 32.43 9.38 -6.07
N ALA A 185 32.07 10.04 -7.18
CA ALA A 185 31.31 11.28 -7.15
C ALA A 185 29.86 11.02 -6.61
N PHE A 186 29.20 9.96 -7.07
CA PHE A 186 27.86 9.59 -6.60
C PHE A 186 27.86 9.19 -5.11
N GLN A 187 28.88 8.47 -4.67
CA GLN A 187 29.05 8.15 -3.24
C GLN A 187 29.23 9.42 -2.40
N ALA A 188 30.07 10.34 -2.86
CA ALA A 188 30.39 11.57 -2.11
C ALA A 188 29.22 12.56 -2.06
N THR A 189 28.41 12.65 -3.12
CA THR A 189 27.34 13.65 -3.24
C THR A 189 25.95 13.11 -2.92
N LEU A 190 25.70 11.84 -3.23
CA LEU A 190 24.39 11.19 -3.13
C LEU A 190 24.36 10.07 -2.09
N GLY A 191 25.52 9.67 -1.54
CA GLY A 191 25.63 8.58 -0.57
C GLY A 191 25.41 7.18 -1.16
N ILE A 192 25.41 7.03 -2.49
CA ILE A 192 25.11 5.77 -3.17
C ILE A 192 26.34 4.85 -3.09
N ASP A 193 26.09 3.60 -2.65
CA ASP A 193 27.17 2.59 -2.61
C ASP A 193 27.62 2.24 -4.04
N PRO A 194 28.95 2.30 -4.34
CA PRO A 194 29.50 1.85 -5.61
C PRO A 194 29.03 0.46 -6.05
N ALA A 195 28.82 -0.47 -5.12
CA ALA A 195 28.33 -1.81 -5.41
C ALA A 195 26.88 -1.82 -5.91
N GLU A 196 26.05 -0.88 -5.47
CA GLU A 196 24.68 -0.71 -5.97
C GLU A 196 24.68 -0.28 -7.45
N ILE A 197 25.57 0.64 -7.82
CA ILE A 197 25.73 1.06 -9.20
C ILE A 197 26.19 -0.10 -10.08
N ASP A 198 27.15 -0.91 -9.59
CA ASP A 198 27.61 -2.11 -10.31
C ASP A 198 26.48 -3.12 -10.52
N ALA A 199 25.66 -3.35 -9.51
CA ALA A 199 24.52 -4.26 -9.59
C ALA A 199 23.48 -3.77 -10.62
N LYS A 200 23.17 -2.46 -10.64
CA LYS A 200 22.23 -1.87 -11.60
C LYS A 200 22.75 -1.95 -13.04
N LEU A 201 24.03 -1.62 -13.26
CA LEU A 201 24.65 -1.68 -14.59
C LEU A 201 24.86 -3.12 -15.09
N GLY A 202 25.03 -4.08 -14.18
CA GLY A 202 25.19 -5.50 -14.49
C GLY A 202 23.89 -6.30 -14.54
N ALA A 203 22.74 -5.66 -14.39
CA ALA A 203 21.46 -6.35 -14.39
C ALA A 203 21.15 -7.00 -15.76
N PRO A 204 20.52 -8.19 -15.79
CA PRO A 204 20.14 -8.84 -17.03
C PRO A 204 19.26 -7.92 -17.90
N GLY A 205 19.58 -7.83 -19.21
CA GLY A 205 18.85 -6.99 -20.17
C GLY A 205 19.31 -5.55 -20.25
N VAL A 206 20.30 -5.10 -19.46
CA VAL A 206 20.90 -3.78 -19.62
C VAL A 206 21.78 -3.75 -20.86
N GLU A 207 21.46 -2.89 -21.82
CA GLU A 207 22.22 -2.65 -23.03
C GLU A 207 23.03 -1.34 -22.93
N PRO A 208 24.14 -1.19 -23.71
CA PRO A 208 25.04 -0.03 -23.60
C PRO A 208 24.37 1.33 -23.78
N HIS A 209 23.29 1.41 -24.55
CA HIS A 209 22.55 2.65 -24.85
C HIS A 209 21.38 2.91 -23.91
N HIS A 210 21.07 1.98 -23.01
CA HIS A 210 19.95 2.15 -22.09
C HIS A 210 20.22 3.26 -21.07
N PHE A 211 19.16 3.95 -20.68
CA PHE A 211 19.15 4.78 -19.49
C PHE A 211 18.95 3.87 -18.28
N VAL A 212 20.00 3.71 -17.46
CA VAL A 212 19.92 2.91 -16.22
C VAL A 212 19.62 3.84 -15.05
N PRO A 213 18.42 3.82 -14.47
CA PRO A 213 18.05 4.69 -13.36
C PRO A 213 18.87 4.36 -12.10
N VAL A 214 19.42 5.38 -11.46
CA VAL A 214 20.24 5.23 -10.25
C VAL A 214 19.50 5.75 -9.02
N THR A 215 19.05 7.00 -9.03
CA THR A 215 18.35 7.63 -7.90
C THR A 215 17.51 8.80 -8.36
N THR A 216 16.48 9.12 -7.55
CA THR A 216 15.65 10.32 -7.73
C THR A 216 15.92 11.28 -6.59
N VAL A 217 16.11 12.55 -6.89
CA VAL A 217 16.28 13.62 -5.91
C VAL A 217 15.34 14.78 -6.22
N ASP A 218 14.88 15.50 -5.21
CA ASP A 218 14.10 16.71 -5.44
C ASP A 218 14.91 17.81 -6.12
N VAL A 219 14.22 18.76 -6.74
CA VAL A 219 14.88 19.85 -7.49
C VAL A 219 15.84 20.68 -6.61
N PRO A 220 15.52 21.06 -5.37
CA PRO A 220 16.47 21.74 -4.48
C PRO A 220 17.76 20.94 -4.24
N THR A 221 17.65 19.65 -3.95
CA THR A 221 18.80 18.75 -3.77
C THR A 221 19.61 18.63 -5.06
N TYR A 222 18.92 18.44 -6.21
CA TYR A 222 19.59 18.40 -7.52
C TYR A 222 20.40 19.69 -7.79
N ASN A 223 19.81 20.86 -7.59
CA ASN A 223 20.47 22.14 -7.80
C ASN A 223 21.73 22.32 -6.92
N ALA A 224 21.74 21.70 -5.72
CA ALA A 224 22.90 21.75 -4.84
C ALA A 224 24.08 20.88 -5.30
N ILE A 225 23.82 19.86 -6.13
CA ILE A 225 24.82 18.89 -6.61
C ILE A 225 25.04 18.95 -8.14
N GLU A 226 24.28 19.74 -8.87
CA GLU A 226 24.29 19.81 -10.34
C GLU A 226 25.70 20.05 -10.90
N ASP A 227 26.44 20.98 -10.32
CA ASP A 227 27.80 21.31 -10.75
C ASP A 227 28.78 20.12 -10.64
N VAL A 228 28.48 19.13 -9.84
CA VAL A 228 29.27 17.91 -9.65
C VAL A 228 28.80 16.78 -10.56
N VAL A 229 27.48 16.52 -10.61
CA VAL A 229 26.96 15.33 -11.30
C VAL A 229 26.68 15.56 -12.78
N TYR A 230 26.29 16.78 -13.19
CA TYR A 230 25.97 17.11 -14.58
C TYR A 230 27.15 16.97 -15.54
N PRO A 231 28.39 17.38 -15.17
CA PRO A 231 29.55 17.28 -16.07
C PRO A 231 30.10 15.85 -16.23
N LEU A 232 29.65 14.87 -15.42
CA LEU A 232 30.19 13.52 -15.46
C LEU A 232 29.78 12.81 -16.76
N PRO A 233 30.72 12.30 -17.57
CA PRO A 233 30.39 11.57 -18.79
C PRO A 233 29.56 10.32 -18.47
N GLY A 234 28.42 10.18 -19.15
CA GLY A 234 27.52 9.05 -19.00
C GLY A 234 26.36 9.30 -18.03
N THR A 235 26.35 10.40 -17.27
CA THR A 235 25.14 10.75 -16.51
C THR A 235 24.03 11.26 -17.42
N ARG A 236 22.79 10.91 -17.09
CA ARG A 236 21.57 11.36 -17.77
C ARG A 236 20.54 11.76 -16.74
N PHE A 237 19.68 12.71 -17.11
CA PHE A 237 18.70 13.30 -16.22
C PHE A 237 17.33 13.30 -16.91
N ARG A 238 16.30 12.95 -16.15
CA ARG A 238 14.90 13.04 -16.58
C ARG A 238 14.10 13.81 -15.54
N ASP A 239 13.17 14.63 -16.00
CA ASP A 239 12.17 15.20 -15.12
C ASP A 239 11.25 14.08 -14.61
N THR A 240 10.92 14.12 -13.32
CA THR A 240 10.03 13.17 -12.67
C THR A 240 9.38 13.80 -11.45
N THR A 241 8.53 13.06 -10.77
CA THR A 241 7.94 13.44 -9.51
C THR A 241 8.50 12.54 -8.41
N LEU A 242 9.05 13.13 -7.36
CA LEU A 242 9.37 12.43 -6.11
C LEU A 242 8.17 12.56 -5.18
N ARG A 243 7.71 11.43 -4.66
CA ARG A 243 6.58 11.39 -3.77
C ARG A 243 6.96 10.78 -2.43
N GLY A 244 6.45 11.32 -1.34
CA GLY A 244 6.75 10.87 0.02
C GLY A 244 6.69 11.99 1.03
N GLY A 245 7.07 11.68 2.28
CA GLY A 245 7.11 12.61 3.40
C GLY A 245 8.23 13.65 3.33
N PRO A 246 8.39 14.48 4.39
CA PRO A 246 9.41 15.52 4.47
C PRO A 246 10.84 14.99 4.33
N THR A 247 11.09 13.75 4.76
CA THR A 247 12.35 13.02 4.53
C THR A 247 12.04 11.62 3.98
N PRO A 248 13.00 10.95 3.30
CA PRO A 248 12.78 9.61 2.74
C PRO A 248 12.31 8.57 3.77
N ASP A 249 12.71 8.76 5.03
CA ASP A 249 12.42 7.84 6.13
C ASP A 249 11.11 8.15 6.87
N PHE A 250 10.53 9.33 6.61
CA PHE A 250 9.38 9.85 7.36
C PHE A 250 8.12 9.02 7.10
N ALA A 251 7.63 8.36 8.14
CA ALA A 251 6.47 7.46 8.09
C ALA A 251 6.53 6.42 6.94
N ALA A 252 7.75 6.03 6.53
CA ALA A 252 8.00 5.29 5.29
C ALA A 252 7.17 4.00 5.16
N HIS A 253 6.96 3.25 6.25
CA HIS A 253 6.15 2.03 6.21
C HIS A 253 4.63 2.29 6.23
N VAL A 254 4.21 3.51 6.60
CA VAL A 254 2.79 3.93 6.54
C VAL A 254 2.48 4.50 5.17
N ILE A 255 3.24 5.51 4.74
CA ILE A 255 3.10 6.12 3.41
C ILE A 255 3.32 5.06 2.33
N GLY A 256 4.43 4.34 2.43
CA GLY A 256 4.89 3.40 1.41
C GLY A 256 5.82 4.05 0.40
N THR A 257 6.03 3.34 -0.71
CA THR A 257 6.89 3.77 -1.81
C THR A 257 6.08 4.00 -3.07
N PHE A 258 6.53 4.96 -3.88
CA PHE A 258 5.95 5.34 -5.16
C PHE A 258 7.02 5.26 -6.23
N GLY A 259 6.71 4.70 -7.39
CA GLY A 259 7.68 4.50 -8.46
C GLY A 259 7.09 3.85 -9.69
N GLU A 260 7.95 3.52 -10.65
CA GLU A 260 7.56 2.88 -11.91
C GLU A 260 6.89 1.52 -11.63
N ILE A 261 5.79 1.26 -12.33
CA ILE A 261 4.98 0.04 -12.17
C ILE A 261 5.80 -1.22 -12.46
N THR A 262 5.73 -2.20 -11.56
CA THR A 262 6.34 -3.52 -11.80
C THR A 262 5.38 -4.42 -12.60
N ALA A 263 5.91 -5.50 -13.19
CA ALA A 263 5.08 -6.45 -13.93
C ALA A 263 3.99 -7.08 -13.05
N GLU A 264 4.32 -7.42 -11.79
CA GLU A 264 3.35 -7.96 -10.84
C GLU A 264 2.27 -6.94 -10.49
N ARG A 265 2.67 -5.67 -10.32
CA ARG A 265 1.73 -4.59 -10.00
C ARG A 265 0.83 -4.24 -11.17
N LEU A 266 1.36 -4.33 -12.40
CA LEU A 266 0.58 -4.15 -13.62
C LEU A 266 -0.47 -5.27 -13.80
N GLU A 267 -0.10 -6.53 -13.50
CA GLU A 267 -1.06 -7.64 -13.51
C GLU A 267 -2.17 -7.46 -12.45
N GLU A 268 -1.84 -6.92 -11.29
CA GLU A 268 -2.81 -6.67 -10.20
C GLU A 268 -3.75 -5.51 -10.51
N LEU A 269 -3.23 -4.40 -11.03
CA LEU A 269 -4.01 -3.18 -11.30
C LEU A 269 -4.82 -3.27 -12.59
N GLY A 270 -4.26 -3.89 -13.63
CA GLY A 270 -4.85 -3.96 -14.96
C GLY A 270 -5.04 -2.59 -15.62
N GLU A 271 -5.92 -2.53 -16.60
CA GLU A 271 -6.29 -1.27 -17.25
C GLU A 271 -6.84 -0.24 -16.21
N PRO A 272 -6.56 1.06 -16.38
CA PRO A 272 -5.89 1.71 -17.53
C PRO A 272 -4.36 1.87 -17.39
N TYR A 273 -3.71 1.12 -16.48
CA TYR A 273 -2.27 1.22 -16.24
C TYR A 273 -1.45 0.54 -17.35
N GLY A 274 -0.30 1.13 -17.66
CA GLY A 274 0.64 0.64 -18.66
C GLY A 274 2.09 0.62 -18.19
N PRO A 275 2.98 -0.04 -18.94
CA PRO A 275 4.42 -0.01 -18.64
C PRO A 275 4.97 1.41 -18.63
N GLY A 276 5.69 1.76 -17.54
CA GLY A 276 6.27 3.09 -17.35
C GLY A 276 5.42 4.04 -16.50
N ASP A 277 4.18 3.69 -16.18
CA ASP A 277 3.35 4.47 -15.26
C ASP A 277 3.95 4.49 -13.86
N LEU A 278 3.72 5.59 -13.16
CA LEU A 278 4.14 5.77 -11.78
C LEU A 278 2.98 5.44 -10.83
N VAL A 279 3.20 4.47 -9.95
CA VAL A 279 2.16 3.95 -9.05
C VAL A 279 2.67 3.77 -7.63
N GLY A 280 1.75 3.60 -6.67
CA GLY A 280 2.08 3.15 -5.32
C GLY A 280 2.51 1.67 -5.33
N LEU A 281 3.69 1.41 -4.74
CA LEU A 281 4.30 0.08 -4.68
C LEU A 281 4.15 -0.58 -3.31
N SER A 282 3.93 0.21 -2.26
CA SER A 282 3.72 -0.29 -0.89
C SER A 282 2.94 0.72 -0.04
N GLY A 283 2.59 0.34 1.19
CA GLY A 283 1.92 1.22 2.16
C GLY A 283 0.57 1.77 1.69
N LEU A 284 0.22 2.97 2.16
CA LEU A 284 -1.02 3.67 1.76
C LEU A 284 -1.01 4.06 0.29
N GLU A 285 0.16 4.41 -0.27
CA GLU A 285 0.30 4.70 -1.70
C GLU A 285 -0.20 3.54 -2.56
N ALA A 286 0.15 2.30 -2.19
CA ALA A 286 -0.29 1.11 -2.93
C ALA A 286 -1.72 0.68 -2.59
N ALA A 287 -2.10 0.73 -1.30
CA ALA A 287 -3.40 0.26 -0.85
C ALA A 287 -4.56 1.13 -1.36
N TYR A 288 -4.30 2.42 -1.58
CA TYR A 288 -5.28 3.40 -2.04
C TYR A 288 -4.92 3.99 -3.41
N GLU A 289 -4.26 3.18 -4.26
CA GLU A 289 -3.78 3.58 -5.58
C GLU A 289 -4.86 4.29 -6.40
N ARG A 290 -6.00 3.64 -6.62
CA ARG A 290 -7.08 4.18 -7.47
C ARG A 290 -7.68 5.48 -6.93
N GLN A 291 -7.81 5.61 -5.61
CA GLN A 291 -8.31 6.84 -4.98
C GLN A 291 -7.32 7.99 -5.16
N LEU A 292 -6.02 7.72 -4.96
CA LEU A 292 -4.97 8.73 -5.02
C LEU A 292 -4.61 9.12 -6.47
N ALA A 293 -4.70 8.19 -7.41
CA ALA A 293 -4.37 8.41 -8.82
C ALA A 293 -5.55 8.95 -9.64
N GLY A 294 -6.80 8.62 -9.26
CA GLY A 294 -7.94 8.79 -10.14
C GLY A 294 -7.87 7.86 -11.35
N THR A 295 -8.43 8.29 -12.47
CA THR A 295 -8.27 7.63 -13.77
C THR A 295 -7.83 8.63 -14.82
N PRO A 296 -7.10 8.21 -15.88
CA PRO A 296 -6.63 9.15 -16.90
C PRO A 296 -7.76 9.66 -17.77
N THR A 297 -7.64 10.89 -18.23
CA THR A 297 -8.41 11.40 -19.35
C THR A 297 -7.88 10.77 -20.63
N VAL A 298 -8.75 10.16 -21.42
CA VAL A 298 -8.40 9.53 -22.70
C VAL A 298 -8.96 10.38 -23.83
N THR A 299 -8.11 10.72 -24.80
CA THR A 299 -8.50 11.49 -25.99
C THR A 299 -8.22 10.68 -27.25
N VAL A 300 -9.20 10.63 -28.17
CA VAL A 300 -9.05 10.09 -29.51
C VAL A 300 -8.81 11.23 -30.47
N GLU A 301 -7.69 11.19 -31.17
CA GLU A 301 -7.22 12.28 -32.04
C GLU A 301 -6.85 11.77 -33.41
N VAL A 302 -6.93 12.66 -34.41
CA VAL A 302 -6.28 12.48 -35.69
C VAL A 302 -4.94 13.19 -35.68
N VAL A 303 -3.89 12.50 -36.06
CA VAL A 303 -2.57 13.09 -36.26
C VAL A 303 -2.12 12.95 -37.70
N ASP A 304 -1.31 13.89 -38.17
CA ASP A 304 -0.67 13.85 -39.49
C ASP A 304 0.57 12.95 -39.51
N GLY A 305 1.22 12.82 -40.68
CA GLY A 305 2.46 12.04 -40.84
C GLY A 305 3.66 12.58 -40.04
N GLY A 306 3.58 13.80 -39.51
CA GLY A 306 4.56 14.41 -38.60
C GLY A 306 4.27 14.12 -37.13
N GLY A 307 3.08 13.59 -36.82
CA GLY A 307 2.59 13.36 -35.47
C GLY A 307 1.97 14.60 -34.82
N GLU A 308 1.68 15.67 -35.59
CA GLU A 308 0.96 16.83 -35.08
C GLU A 308 -0.57 16.56 -35.07
N VAL A 309 -1.24 16.98 -33.99
CA VAL A 309 -2.68 16.82 -33.84
C VAL A 309 -3.41 17.70 -34.86
N VAL A 310 -4.22 17.07 -35.70
CA VAL A 310 -5.06 17.72 -36.71
C VAL A 310 -6.45 18.03 -36.12
N GLU A 311 -7.04 17.06 -35.40
CA GLU A 311 -8.39 17.16 -34.85
C GLU A 311 -8.53 16.26 -33.61
N GLU A 312 -9.20 16.77 -32.56
CA GLU A 312 -9.67 15.98 -31.42
C GLU A 312 -11.09 15.48 -31.74
N LEU A 313 -11.31 14.17 -31.69
CA LEU A 313 -12.56 13.54 -32.11
C LEU A 313 -13.49 13.22 -30.93
N GLU A 314 -12.90 12.70 -29.84
CA GLU A 314 -13.63 12.33 -28.63
C GLU A 314 -12.73 12.46 -27.42
N ARG A 315 -13.33 12.80 -26.28
CA ARG A 315 -12.64 12.96 -25.00
C ARG A 315 -13.43 12.30 -23.90
N PHE A 316 -12.81 11.37 -23.21
CA PHE A 316 -13.34 10.68 -22.04
C PHE A 316 -12.67 11.26 -20.81
N GLU A 317 -13.42 12.02 -20.01
CA GLU A 317 -12.89 12.60 -18.79
C GLU A 317 -12.63 11.51 -17.75
N GLY A 318 -11.43 11.52 -17.16
CA GLY A 318 -11.06 10.66 -16.05
C GLY A 318 -11.72 11.07 -14.73
N GLU A 319 -11.61 10.19 -13.74
CA GLU A 319 -12.04 10.49 -12.38
C GLU A 319 -10.98 11.32 -11.66
N GLU A 320 -11.40 12.39 -10.99
CA GLU A 320 -10.52 13.24 -10.20
C GLU A 320 -9.95 12.48 -8.99
N PRO A 321 -8.63 12.58 -8.74
CA PRO A 321 -7.99 12.01 -7.56
C PRO A 321 -8.56 12.56 -6.26
N GLN A 322 -8.66 11.71 -5.24
CA GLN A 322 -9.16 12.11 -3.93
C GLN A 322 -8.06 11.99 -2.87
N PRO A 323 -7.86 13.03 -2.04
CA PRO A 323 -6.90 12.97 -0.95
C PRO A 323 -7.27 11.87 0.05
N LEU A 324 -6.26 11.30 0.71
CA LEU A 324 -6.45 10.29 1.75
C LEU A 324 -6.13 10.91 3.11
N GLN A 325 -7.15 11.11 3.95
CA GLN A 325 -7.00 11.66 5.29
C GLN A 325 -6.50 10.59 6.26
N THR A 326 -5.44 10.91 7.04
CA THR A 326 -4.94 10.05 8.12
C THR A 326 -5.06 10.72 9.48
N THR A 327 -4.87 9.93 10.55
CA THR A 327 -4.78 10.40 11.93
C THR A 327 -3.34 10.75 12.36
N ILE A 328 -2.35 10.58 11.49
CA ILE A 328 -0.94 10.85 11.78
C ILE A 328 -0.74 12.35 12.10
N ASP A 329 -0.07 12.60 13.20
CA ASP A 329 0.38 13.94 13.61
C ASP A 329 1.83 14.14 13.19
N LEU A 330 2.09 15.21 12.41
CA LEU A 330 3.43 15.44 11.84
C LEU A 330 4.49 15.71 12.91
N ASP A 331 4.14 16.38 14.01
CA ASP A 331 5.08 16.73 15.05
C ASP A 331 5.38 15.50 15.93
N VAL A 332 4.36 14.69 16.23
CA VAL A 332 4.51 13.42 16.94
C VAL A 332 5.31 12.41 16.08
N GLN A 333 5.03 12.34 14.79
CA GLN A 333 5.78 11.50 13.85
C GLN A 333 7.26 11.92 13.79
N ALA A 334 7.54 13.23 13.68
CA ALA A 334 8.90 13.74 13.68
C ALA A 334 9.66 13.40 14.97
N ALA A 335 8.99 13.47 16.12
CA ALA A 335 9.56 13.07 17.40
C ALA A 335 9.92 11.57 17.42
N VAL A 336 9.04 10.71 16.91
CA VAL A 336 9.28 9.26 16.78
C VAL A 336 10.45 8.98 15.84
N GLU A 337 10.49 9.60 14.64
CA GLU A 337 11.57 9.42 13.67
C GLU A 337 12.94 9.82 14.27
N SER A 338 12.99 10.96 14.96
CA SER A 338 14.19 11.42 15.66
C SER A 338 14.65 10.44 16.74
N ALA A 339 13.72 9.83 17.47
CA ALA A 339 14.03 8.88 18.54
C ALA A 339 14.60 7.55 18.02
N VAL A 340 14.31 7.16 16.77
CA VAL A 340 14.77 5.92 16.17
C VAL A 340 15.83 6.11 15.07
N ALA A 341 16.27 7.36 14.83
CA ALA A 341 17.20 7.67 13.73
C ALA A 341 18.52 6.88 13.82
N ASP A 342 19.05 6.70 15.04
CA ASP A 342 20.30 5.99 15.30
C ASP A 342 20.08 4.52 15.71
N ALA A 343 18.89 3.95 15.46
CA ALA A 343 18.60 2.58 15.84
C ALA A 343 19.48 1.59 15.07
N THR A 344 20.29 0.82 15.80
CA THR A 344 21.19 -0.20 15.24
C THR A 344 20.59 -1.60 15.24
N ALA A 345 19.52 -1.81 16.00
CA ALA A 345 18.74 -3.04 16.05
C ALA A 345 17.36 -2.80 15.44
N PRO A 346 16.69 -3.83 14.91
CA PRO A 346 15.32 -3.69 14.43
C PRO A 346 14.42 -3.16 15.55
N THR A 347 13.79 -2.02 15.28
CA THR A 347 13.03 -1.26 16.27
C THR A 347 11.71 -0.79 15.67
N ALA A 348 10.62 -0.88 16.43
CA ALA A 348 9.37 -0.24 16.07
C ALA A 348 8.84 0.60 17.23
N VAL A 349 8.21 1.72 16.85
CA VAL A 349 7.53 2.64 17.77
C VAL A 349 6.15 2.96 17.20
N VAL A 350 5.14 2.93 18.06
CA VAL A 350 3.78 3.38 17.72
C VAL A 350 3.30 4.32 18.82
N VAL A 351 2.64 5.40 18.43
CA VAL A 351 1.97 6.35 19.33
C VAL A 351 0.48 6.37 18.98
N VAL A 352 -0.36 6.17 19.99
CA VAL A 352 -1.81 6.17 19.90
C VAL A 352 -2.38 7.11 20.97
N ASP A 353 -3.42 7.88 20.62
CA ASP A 353 -4.14 8.68 21.61
C ASP A 353 -5.30 7.90 22.29
N THR A 354 -5.99 8.54 23.21
CA THR A 354 -7.11 7.95 23.95
C THR A 354 -8.33 7.64 23.10
N GLU A 355 -8.45 8.22 21.91
CA GLU A 355 -9.52 7.94 20.94
C GLU A 355 -9.18 6.80 19.98
N GLY A 356 -8.03 6.14 20.18
CA GLY A 356 -7.55 5.07 19.29
C GLY A 356 -6.81 5.58 18.05
N ASN A 357 -6.69 6.90 17.82
CA ASN A 357 -6.02 7.41 16.63
C ASN A 357 -4.53 7.10 16.65
N VAL A 358 -4.02 6.52 15.56
CA VAL A 358 -2.59 6.33 15.36
C VAL A 358 -1.95 7.67 15.01
N ARG A 359 -1.24 8.26 15.97
CA ARG A 359 -0.61 9.58 15.85
C ARG A 359 0.77 9.53 15.20
N ALA A 360 1.48 8.40 15.38
CA ALA A 360 2.76 8.15 14.73
C ALA A 360 3.07 6.66 14.68
N ALA A 361 3.85 6.25 13.68
CA ALA A 361 4.41 4.91 13.59
C ALA A 361 5.73 4.91 12.84
N ALA A 362 6.77 4.28 13.40
CA ALA A 362 8.04 4.05 12.73
C ALA A 362 8.50 2.61 12.89
N SER A 363 9.17 2.09 11.88
CA SER A 363 9.80 0.77 11.86
C SER A 363 11.21 0.90 11.28
N ARG A 364 12.18 0.23 11.87
CA ARG A 364 13.58 0.18 11.42
C ARG A 364 14.06 -1.27 11.35
N PRO A 365 14.92 -1.63 10.39
CA PRO A 365 15.36 -0.80 9.26
C PRO A 365 14.23 -0.54 8.26
N ILE A 366 14.38 0.51 7.45
CA ILE A 366 13.51 0.79 6.31
C ILE A 366 13.83 -0.22 5.20
N GLY A 367 12.82 -0.60 4.41
CA GLY A 367 12.96 -1.61 3.35
C GLY A 367 12.71 -3.04 3.80
N GLU A 368 12.47 -3.27 5.10
CA GLU A 368 11.95 -4.52 5.63
C GLU A 368 10.44 -4.41 5.90
N PHE A 369 9.83 -5.47 6.48
CA PHE A 369 8.40 -5.44 6.80
C PHE A 369 8.06 -4.41 7.89
N ASN A 370 6.82 -3.91 7.87
CA ASN A 370 6.32 -2.99 8.88
C ASN A 370 6.13 -3.69 10.23
N ARG A 371 7.14 -3.59 11.11
CA ARG A 371 7.10 -4.16 12.47
C ARG A 371 6.06 -3.50 13.35
N ALA A 372 5.80 -2.21 13.12
CA ALA A 372 4.88 -1.42 13.93
C ALA A 372 3.45 -1.98 13.91
N PHE A 373 2.98 -2.37 12.72
CA PHE A 373 1.61 -2.85 12.51
C PHE A 373 1.53 -4.37 12.28
N GLY A 374 2.51 -4.94 11.58
CA GLY A 374 2.50 -6.33 11.15
C GLY A 374 3.40 -7.27 11.96
N GLY A 375 4.13 -6.74 12.94
CA GLY A 375 4.96 -7.56 13.82
C GLY A 375 4.13 -8.32 14.85
N GLU A 376 4.45 -9.59 15.07
CA GLU A 376 3.77 -10.45 16.04
C GLU A 376 4.80 -10.97 17.04
N TYR A 377 4.72 -10.49 18.28
CA TYR A 377 5.73 -10.77 19.28
C TYR A 377 5.09 -11.12 20.64
N PRO A 378 5.74 -11.97 21.46
CA PRO A 378 5.32 -12.08 22.85
C PRO A 378 5.54 -10.71 23.56
N PRO A 379 4.53 -10.17 24.26
CA PRO A 379 4.63 -8.87 24.92
C PRO A 379 5.49 -8.90 26.18
N GLY A 380 5.78 -10.10 26.72
CA GLY A 380 6.48 -10.23 27.98
C GLY A 380 5.80 -9.47 29.11
N SER A 381 6.59 -8.93 30.05
CA SER A 381 6.04 -8.27 31.23
C SER A 381 5.25 -6.97 30.96
N THR A 382 5.16 -6.46 29.70
CA THR A 382 4.20 -5.39 29.39
C THR A 382 2.77 -5.89 29.50
N PHE A 383 2.52 -7.19 29.30
CA PHE A 383 1.23 -7.84 29.52
C PHE A 383 0.78 -7.82 30.99
N MET A 384 1.69 -7.53 31.95
CA MET A 384 1.30 -7.37 33.37
C MET A 384 0.32 -6.20 33.58
N ILE A 385 0.17 -5.26 32.65
CA ILE A 385 -0.92 -4.26 32.64
C ILE A 385 -2.26 -4.98 32.63
N VAL A 386 -2.42 -5.94 31.73
CA VAL A 386 -3.63 -6.75 31.57
C VAL A 386 -3.83 -7.72 32.74
N SER A 387 -2.76 -8.44 33.13
CA SER A 387 -2.83 -9.40 34.23
C SER A 387 -3.10 -8.71 35.59
N ALA A 388 -2.60 -7.49 35.79
CA ALA A 388 -2.94 -6.70 36.97
C ALA A 388 -4.42 -6.38 37.06
N THR A 389 -5.08 -6.13 35.91
CA THR A 389 -6.53 -5.89 35.86
C THR A 389 -7.30 -7.10 36.39
N ALA A 390 -6.97 -8.32 35.93
CA ALA A 390 -7.58 -9.55 36.46
C ALA A 390 -7.36 -9.71 37.97
N LEU A 391 -6.16 -9.37 38.47
CA LEU A 391 -5.85 -9.44 39.88
C LEU A 391 -6.62 -8.39 40.71
N LEU A 392 -6.76 -7.17 40.19
CA LEU A 392 -7.55 -6.09 40.84
C LEU A 392 -9.02 -6.48 40.97
N ASP A 393 -9.62 -7.10 39.92
CA ASP A 393 -10.99 -7.62 39.96
C ASP A 393 -11.20 -8.69 41.06
N HIS A 394 -10.12 -9.40 41.43
CA HIS A 394 -10.13 -10.40 42.51
C HIS A 394 -9.62 -9.87 43.85
N GLY A 395 -9.65 -8.54 44.01
CA GLY A 395 -9.39 -7.87 45.30
C GLY A 395 -7.91 -7.68 45.66
N VAL A 396 -6.99 -7.95 44.74
CA VAL A 396 -5.58 -7.52 44.94
C VAL A 396 -5.53 -5.99 44.87
N THR A 397 -4.81 -5.38 45.76
CA THR A 397 -4.58 -3.92 45.81
C THR A 397 -3.11 -3.62 45.68
N PRO A 398 -2.68 -2.37 45.42
CA PRO A 398 -1.26 -2.01 45.39
C PRO A 398 -0.51 -2.33 46.68
N ASP A 399 -1.20 -2.37 47.83
CA ASP A 399 -0.61 -2.65 49.15
C ASP A 399 -0.70 -4.14 49.54
N THR A 400 -1.35 -4.99 48.75
CA THR A 400 -1.45 -6.43 49.02
C THR A 400 -0.05 -7.05 49.08
N PRO A 401 0.33 -7.76 50.17
CA PRO A 401 1.61 -8.44 50.25
C PRO A 401 1.69 -9.59 49.26
N VAL A 402 2.76 -9.64 48.46
CA VAL A 402 3.04 -10.72 47.50
C VAL A 402 4.48 -11.23 47.64
N GLU A 403 4.73 -12.48 47.33
CA GLU A 403 6.04 -13.11 47.41
C GLU A 403 6.79 -12.95 46.10
N CYS A 404 7.87 -12.12 46.09
CA CYS A 404 8.79 -11.99 44.97
C CYS A 404 10.06 -12.81 45.24
N THR A 405 9.98 -14.10 45.07
CA THR A 405 11.08 -15.06 45.21
C THR A 405 11.89 -15.17 43.92
N GLU A 406 13.13 -15.68 43.99
CA GLU A 406 13.97 -15.88 42.80
C GLU A 406 13.30 -16.78 41.75
N THR A 407 12.60 -17.83 42.21
CA THR A 407 11.92 -18.81 41.38
C THR A 407 10.57 -19.22 41.96
N VAL A 408 9.63 -19.65 41.09
CA VAL A 408 8.37 -20.28 41.47
C VAL A 408 8.12 -21.48 40.56
N ASP A 409 7.61 -22.58 41.14
CA ASP A 409 7.24 -23.78 40.41
C ASP A 409 5.71 -23.74 40.09
N ALA A 410 5.33 -23.85 38.80
CA ALA A 410 3.94 -23.90 38.36
C ALA A 410 3.77 -25.01 37.31
N GLY A 411 2.87 -25.98 37.60
CA GLY A 411 2.59 -27.08 36.72
C GLY A 411 3.79 -27.97 36.38
N GLY A 412 4.80 -28.04 37.25
CA GLY A 412 6.04 -28.81 37.05
C GLY A 412 7.13 -28.07 36.26
N ARG A 413 6.89 -26.82 35.87
CA ARG A 413 7.92 -25.94 35.28
C ARG A 413 8.36 -24.89 36.31
N ARG A 414 9.67 -24.63 36.32
CA ARG A 414 10.26 -23.57 37.16
C ARG A 414 10.36 -22.28 36.36
N PHE A 415 9.70 -21.25 36.85
CA PHE A 415 9.79 -19.89 36.36
C PHE A 415 10.75 -19.05 37.23
N ARG A 416 11.34 -18.02 36.67
CA ARG A 416 12.31 -17.14 37.32
C ARG A 416 12.04 -15.66 37.00
N ASN A 417 12.54 -14.80 37.88
CA ASN A 417 12.64 -13.38 37.54
C ASN A 417 13.84 -13.13 36.62
N PHE A 418 13.79 -11.97 35.94
CA PHE A 418 14.96 -11.49 35.19
C PHE A 418 16.15 -11.35 36.14
N GLU A 419 17.35 -11.77 35.69
CA GLU A 419 18.59 -11.80 36.48
C GLU A 419 18.48 -12.53 37.83
N ARG A 420 17.50 -13.41 38.03
CA ARG A 420 17.24 -14.15 39.27
C ARG A 420 17.01 -13.24 40.47
N SER A 421 16.46 -12.02 40.24
CA SER A 421 16.18 -11.08 41.31
C SER A 421 15.16 -11.65 42.31
N SER A 422 15.26 -11.21 43.56
CA SER A 422 14.31 -11.55 44.64
C SER A 422 14.17 -10.36 45.60
N LEU A 423 12.93 -10.04 45.95
CA LEU A 423 12.60 -8.93 46.84
C LEU A 423 12.00 -9.41 48.18
N GLY A 424 11.74 -10.72 48.30
CA GLY A 424 10.98 -11.29 49.42
C GLY A 424 9.52 -10.90 49.38
N THR A 425 8.91 -10.76 50.57
CA THR A 425 7.51 -10.31 50.68
C THR A 425 7.47 -8.79 50.55
N VAL A 426 6.78 -8.31 49.51
CA VAL A 426 6.66 -6.87 49.20
C VAL A 426 5.22 -6.50 48.84
N PRO A 427 4.83 -5.22 48.91
CA PRO A 427 3.56 -4.78 48.35
C PRO A 427 3.49 -5.06 46.86
N PHE A 428 2.30 -5.44 46.35
CA PHE A 428 2.05 -5.73 44.92
C PHE A 428 2.53 -4.59 44.01
N GLY A 429 2.32 -3.33 44.42
CA GLY A 429 2.78 -2.18 43.66
C GLY A 429 4.30 -2.13 43.46
N LEU A 430 5.11 -2.58 44.45
CA LEU A 430 6.55 -2.69 44.26
C LEU A 430 6.93 -3.88 43.39
N ALA A 431 6.23 -5.01 43.53
CA ALA A 431 6.41 -6.17 42.64
C ALA A 431 6.11 -5.82 41.15
N PHE A 432 5.04 -5.04 40.92
CA PHE A 432 4.72 -4.50 39.57
C PHE A 432 5.82 -3.57 39.07
N ALA A 433 6.27 -2.62 39.90
CA ALA A 433 7.30 -1.64 39.56
C ALA A 433 8.64 -2.29 39.18
N GLN A 434 9.00 -3.36 39.86
CA GLN A 434 10.22 -4.14 39.60
C GLN A 434 10.01 -5.30 38.62
N SER A 435 8.81 -5.43 38.03
CA SER A 435 8.50 -6.45 37.03
C SER A 435 8.71 -7.88 37.53
N CYS A 436 8.30 -8.19 38.79
CA CYS A 436 8.54 -9.48 39.44
C CYS A 436 7.62 -10.57 38.87
N ASN A 437 8.13 -11.43 37.96
CA ASN A 437 7.40 -12.52 37.37
C ASN A 437 6.83 -13.51 38.40
N THR A 438 7.62 -13.89 39.39
CA THR A 438 7.23 -14.90 40.36
C THR A 438 6.08 -14.42 41.26
N ALA A 439 6.04 -13.11 41.57
CA ALA A 439 4.93 -12.51 42.30
C ALA A 439 3.62 -12.54 41.51
N PHE A 440 3.67 -12.22 40.21
CA PHE A 440 2.50 -12.29 39.34
C PHE A 440 1.99 -13.72 39.16
N ILE A 441 2.89 -14.68 38.88
CA ILE A 441 2.53 -16.09 38.75
C ILE A 441 1.87 -16.61 40.03
N SER A 442 2.43 -16.28 41.21
CA SER A 442 1.88 -16.71 42.49
C SER A 442 0.53 -16.07 42.80
N ALA A 443 0.42 -14.75 42.57
CA ALA A 443 -0.83 -14.01 42.81
C ALA A 443 -1.98 -14.47 41.90
N ALA A 444 -1.66 -14.88 40.66
CA ALA A 444 -2.65 -15.34 39.67
C ALA A 444 -2.93 -16.85 39.76
N ALA A 445 -2.36 -17.57 40.72
CA ALA A 445 -2.53 -19.03 40.82
C ALA A 445 -3.97 -19.48 41.06
N ASP A 446 -4.77 -18.63 41.73
CA ASP A 446 -6.18 -18.86 42.05
C ASP A 446 -7.16 -18.30 41.01
N LEU A 447 -6.67 -17.54 40.00
CA LEU A 447 -7.49 -17.08 38.88
C LEU A 447 -7.86 -18.24 37.97
N SER A 448 -9.07 -18.23 37.45
CA SER A 448 -9.42 -19.16 36.37
C SER A 448 -8.82 -18.71 35.03
N PRO A 449 -8.60 -19.63 34.08
CA PRO A 449 -8.21 -19.22 32.72
C PRO A 449 -9.18 -18.21 32.06
N ASP A 450 -10.48 -18.30 32.41
CA ASP A 450 -11.51 -17.41 31.84
C ASP A 450 -11.44 -15.99 32.41
N ASP A 451 -11.00 -15.82 33.67
CA ASP A 451 -10.75 -14.48 34.26
C ASP A 451 -9.65 -13.73 33.49
N LEU A 452 -8.59 -14.44 33.09
CA LEU A 452 -7.49 -13.89 32.30
C LEU A 452 -7.90 -13.59 30.86
N VAL A 453 -8.70 -14.47 30.24
CA VAL A 453 -9.28 -14.23 28.89
C VAL A 453 -10.14 -12.98 28.93
N ALA A 454 -11.07 -12.90 29.90
CA ALA A 454 -11.96 -11.74 30.03
C ALA A 454 -11.20 -10.42 30.27
N ALA A 455 -10.12 -10.45 31.05
CA ALA A 455 -9.27 -9.29 31.24
C ALA A 455 -8.52 -8.91 29.95
N ALA A 456 -8.03 -9.88 29.17
CA ALA A 456 -7.37 -9.65 27.91
C ALA A 456 -8.33 -9.06 26.84
N GLU A 457 -9.53 -9.57 26.76
CA GLU A 457 -10.56 -9.09 25.83
C GLU A 457 -10.98 -7.65 26.10
N ARG A 458 -10.95 -7.19 27.35
CA ARG A 458 -11.19 -5.78 27.70
C ARG A 458 -10.12 -4.83 27.15
N PHE A 459 -8.94 -5.32 26.80
CA PHE A 459 -7.87 -4.60 26.14
C PHE A 459 -7.76 -4.96 24.65
N GLY A 460 -8.83 -5.51 24.05
CA GLY A 460 -8.91 -5.80 22.62
C GLY A 460 -8.11 -7.02 22.16
N PHE A 461 -7.54 -7.83 23.07
CA PHE A 461 -6.98 -9.12 22.64
C PHE A 461 -8.07 -10.02 22.06
N ASN A 462 -7.71 -10.85 21.09
CA ASN A 462 -8.61 -11.72 20.32
C ASN A 462 -9.64 -10.96 19.47
N THR A 463 -9.46 -9.64 19.29
CA THR A 463 -10.32 -8.80 18.46
C THR A 463 -9.63 -8.49 17.13
N GLU A 464 -10.34 -8.70 16.03
CA GLU A 464 -9.85 -8.34 14.70
C GLU A 464 -10.18 -6.88 14.38
N TYR A 465 -9.23 -6.14 13.85
CA TYR A 465 -9.39 -4.78 13.35
C TYR A 465 -8.46 -4.53 12.17
N SER A 466 -8.75 -3.52 11.36
CA SER A 466 -7.97 -3.19 10.18
C SER A 466 -7.75 -1.69 10.05
N LEU A 467 -6.52 -1.30 9.80
CA LEU A 467 -6.13 0.09 9.50
C LEU A 467 -6.19 0.47 8.01
N GLY A 468 -6.67 -0.44 7.13
CA GLY A 468 -6.49 -0.29 5.68
C GLY A 468 -5.11 -0.73 5.18
N LEU A 469 -4.26 -1.20 6.08
CA LEU A 469 -2.96 -1.82 5.84
C LEU A 469 -2.91 -3.18 6.54
N ARG A 470 -1.91 -4.01 6.19
CA ARG A 470 -1.68 -5.26 6.92
C ARG A 470 -1.43 -4.97 8.40
N THR A 471 -2.29 -5.50 9.25
CA THR A 471 -2.31 -5.24 10.68
C THR A 471 -2.40 -6.55 11.46
N VAL A 472 -1.67 -6.64 12.57
CA VAL A 472 -1.75 -7.74 13.54
C VAL A 472 -2.21 -7.15 14.88
N GLY A 473 -3.24 -7.74 15.45
CA GLY A 473 -3.77 -7.38 16.76
C GLY A 473 -3.03 -8.03 17.92
N GLY A 474 -3.76 -8.19 19.03
CA GLY A 474 -3.36 -8.98 20.19
C GLY A 474 -4.04 -10.36 20.17
N SER A 475 -3.29 -11.39 20.55
CA SER A 475 -3.82 -12.75 20.71
C SER A 475 -3.54 -13.27 22.11
N TYR A 476 -4.59 -13.67 22.80
CA TYR A 476 -4.54 -14.33 24.11
C TYR A 476 -5.35 -15.62 24.05
N PRO A 477 -4.79 -16.72 23.54
CA PRO A 477 -5.45 -18.01 23.56
C PRO A 477 -5.70 -18.48 25.00
N ARG A 478 -6.90 -19.01 25.27
CA ARG A 478 -7.23 -19.56 26.57
C ARG A 478 -6.16 -20.56 27.03
N PRO A 479 -5.52 -20.36 28.21
CA PRO A 479 -4.46 -21.25 28.70
C PRO A 479 -4.97 -22.68 28.94
N ASP A 480 -4.14 -23.68 28.58
CA ASP A 480 -4.39 -25.09 28.85
C ASP A 480 -3.46 -25.58 29.97
N GLY A 481 -4.00 -25.56 31.18
CA GLY A 481 -3.30 -26.02 32.38
C GLY A 481 -2.39 -24.97 33.04
N VAL A 482 -1.89 -25.34 34.24
CA VAL A 482 -1.21 -24.44 35.19
C VAL A 482 0.07 -23.83 34.61
N THR A 483 0.83 -24.62 33.85
CA THR A 483 2.11 -24.13 33.28
C THR A 483 1.90 -23.06 32.22
N GLU A 484 0.91 -23.26 31.36
CA GLU A 484 0.60 -22.28 30.32
C GLU A 484 0.00 -21.01 30.92
N GLN A 485 -0.90 -21.15 31.90
CA GLN A 485 -1.47 -20.01 32.62
C GLN A 485 -0.35 -19.19 33.30
N ALA A 486 0.58 -19.83 33.97
CA ALA A 486 1.73 -19.14 34.58
C ALA A 486 2.59 -18.40 33.55
N ALA A 487 2.79 -18.97 32.36
CA ALA A 487 3.50 -18.29 31.26
C ALA A 487 2.69 -17.11 30.71
N SER A 488 1.38 -17.27 30.49
CA SER A 488 0.53 -16.25 29.88
C SER A 488 0.34 -15.03 30.77
N VAL A 489 0.30 -15.19 32.10
CA VAL A 489 0.21 -14.08 33.07
C VAL A 489 1.37 -13.10 32.94
N ILE A 490 2.55 -13.55 32.49
CA ILE A 490 3.72 -12.71 32.27
C ILE A 490 3.96 -12.41 30.79
N GLY A 491 2.93 -12.59 29.93
CA GLY A 491 2.97 -12.28 28.50
C GLY A 491 3.90 -13.19 27.69
N GLN A 492 4.00 -14.46 28.09
CA GLN A 492 4.80 -15.48 27.45
C GLN A 492 3.92 -16.66 26.98
N GLY A 493 4.52 -17.69 26.40
CA GLY A 493 3.79 -18.84 25.85
C GLY A 493 3.16 -18.51 24.51
N ARG A 494 1.82 -18.62 24.40
CA ARG A 494 1.08 -18.34 23.14
C ARG A 494 0.54 -16.91 23.05
N VAL A 495 0.82 -16.06 24.05
CA VAL A 495 0.39 -14.65 24.02
C VAL A 495 1.24 -13.89 23.01
N THR A 496 0.60 -13.20 22.07
CA THR A 496 1.28 -12.35 21.08
C THR A 496 0.57 -11.02 20.92
N ALA A 497 1.31 -9.98 20.56
CA ALA A 497 0.79 -8.66 20.24
C ALA A 497 1.73 -7.91 19.29
N SER A 498 1.17 -6.99 18.50
CA SER A 498 1.94 -6.01 17.75
C SER A 498 2.28 -4.79 18.61
N PRO A 499 3.29 -3.98 18.23
CA PRO A 499 3.53 -2.69 18.85
C PRO A 499 2.29 -1.77 18.83
N LEU A 500 1.55 -1.77 17.74
CA LEU A 500 0.28 -1.06 17.64
C LEU A 500 -0.70 -1.50 18.74
N HIS A 501 -0.91 -2.80 18.88
CA HIS A 501 -1.84 -3.31 19.90
C HIS A 501 -1.38 -2.94 21.32
N MET A 502 -0.08 -3.03 21.62
CA MET A 502 0.44 -2.64 22.94
C MET A 502 0.34 -1.13 23.18
N ALA A 503 0.35 -0.30 22.14
CA ALA A 503 0.06 1.13 22.27
C ALA A 503 -1.41 1.37 22.64
N THR A 504 -2.37 0.64 22.04
CA THR A 504 -3.79 0.74 22.42
C THR A 504 -4.05 0.24 23.84
N VAL A 505 -3.33 -0.79 24.31
CA VAL A 505 -3.37 -1.23 25.71
C VAL A 505 -2.98 -0.09 26.68
N GLY A 506 -1.94 0.67 26.33
CA GLY A 506 -1.54 1.83 27.12
C GLY A 506 -2.57 2.97 27.06
N ALA A 507 -3.13 3.26 25.89
CA ALA A 507 -4.18 4.27 25.73
C ALA A 507 -5.42 3.94 26.57
N ALA A 508 -5.83 2.68 26.63
CA ALA A 508 -6.93 2.22 27.49
C ALA A 508 -6.69 2.50 28.99
N VAL A 509 -5.44 2.51 29.44
CA VAL A 509 -5.10 2.89 30.83
C VAL A 509 -5.30 4.39 31.08
N LEU A 510 -5.16 5.24 30.05
CA LEU A 510 -5.36 6.69 30.17
C LEU A 510 -6.84 7.06 30.27
N ASP A 511 -7.69 6.47 29.45
CA ASP A 511 -9.11 6.82 29.35
C ASP A 511 -10.04 5.89 30.13
N GLY A 512 -9.65 4.64 30.33
CA GLY A 512 -10.51 3.61 30.94
C GLY A 512 -11.29 2.77 29.94
N THR A 513 -11.13 3.06 28.67
CA THR A 513 -11.77 2.38 27.56
C THR A 513 -10.71 1.96 26.54
N TRP A 514 -10.73 0.72 26.11
CA TRP A 514 -9.98 0.31 24.93
C TRP A 514 -10.75 0.72 23.68
N GLU A 515 -10.12 1.52 22.86
CA GLU A 515 -10.62 1.93 21.56
C GLU A 515 -9.88 1.15 20.45
N PRO A 516 -10.58 0.65 19.42
CA PRO A 516 -9.92 0.06 18.25
C PRO A 516 -9.04 1.12 17.57
N PRO A 517 -7.86 0.73 17.06
CA PRO A 517 -6.97 1.70 16.44
C PRO A 517 -7.53 2.22 15.11
N VAL A 518 -7.38 3.53 14.88
CA VAL A 518 -7.81 4.23 13.67
C VAL A 518 -6.62 4.92 13.01
N LEU A 519 -6.41 4.67 11.72
CA LEU A 519 -5.42 5.37 10.88
C LEU A 519 -6.10 6.26 9.84
N LEU A 520 -7.24 5.81 9.33
CA LEU A 520 -8.01 6.47 8.27
C LEU A 520 -9.42 6.76 8.81
N PRO A 521 -9.66 8.00 9.30
CA PRO A 521 -10.89 8.33 10.02
C PRO A 521 -12.14 8.34 9.14
N GLU A 522 -11.98 8.51 7.82
CA GLU A 522 -13.08 8.53 6.85
C GLU A 522 -13.37 7.13 6.27
N ARG A 523 -12.57 6.12 6.64
CA ARG A 523 -12.75 4.76 6.16
C ARG A 523 -13.91 4.09 6.88
N GLU A 524 -14.94 3.75 6.15
CA GLU A 524 -16.00 2.87 6.65
C GLU A 524 -15.45 1.44 6.83
N VAL A 525 -15.67 0.87 8.01
CA VAL A 525 -15.28 -0.50 8.33
C VAL A 525 -16.54 -1.25 8.73
N ASP A 526 -16.94 -2.19 7.89
CA ASP A 526 -18.02 -3.12 8.24
C ASP A 526 -17.60 -3.93 9.48
N ASP A 527 -18.51 -4.10 10.44
CA ASP A 527 -18.26 -4.84 11.69
C ASP A 527 -17.05 -4.32 12.49
N ALA A 528 -16.83 -2.99 12.53
CA ALA A 528 -15.80 -2.39 13.39
C ALA A 528 -16.02 -2.83 14.85
N PRO A 529 -14.95 -3.24 15.58
CA PRO A 529 -15.10 -3.63 16.97
C PRO A 529 -15.57 -2.44 17.82
N GLU A 530 -16.44 -2.76 18.79
CA GLU A 530 -16.96 -1.76 19.73
C GLU A 530 -15.90 -1.46 20.81
N PRO A 531 -15.85 -0.21 21.32
CA PRO A 531 -15.04 0.16 22.46
C PRO A 531 -15.38 -0.68 23.70
N THR A 532 -14.34 -1.01 24.50
CA THR A 532 -14.51 -1.87 25.67
C THR A 532 -13.92 -1.25 26.92
N SER A 533 -14.75 -1.13 27.99
CA SER A 533 -14.28 -0.63 29.29
C SER A 533 -13.29 -1.59 29.95
N ILE A 534 -12.18 -1.07 30.48
CA ILE A 534 -11.22 -1.88 31.23
C ILE A 534 -11.62 -2.07 32.72
N GLY A 535 -12.68 -1.42 33.18
CA GLY A 535 -13.27 -1.56 34.51
C GLY A 535 -13.23 -0.28 35.33
N GLU A 536 -14.23 -0.12 36.21
CA GLU A 536 -14.33 1.06 37.07
C GLU A 536 -13.19 1.12 38.11
N GLY A 537 -12.48 2.25 38.17
CA GLY A 537 -11.37 2.47 39.09
C GLY A 537 -10.06 1.75 38.72
N VAL A 538 -10.07 0.89 37.73
CA VAL A 538 -8.87 0.16 37.22
C VAL A 538 -7.85 1.13 36.59
N PRO A 539 -8.24 2.11 35.76
CA PRO A 539 -7.32 3.04 35.12
C PRO A 539 -6.43 3.81 36.13
N GLU A 540 -7.03 4.36 37.18
CA GLU A 540 -6.31 5.13 38.18
C GLU A 540 -5.26 4.29 38.93
N VAL A 541 -5.64 3.04 39.27
CA VAL A 541 -4.73 2.11 39.94
C VAL A 541 -3.59 1.72 39.01
N LEU A 542 -3.89 1.35 37.75
CA LEU A 542 -2.88 0.99 36.75
C LEU A 542 -1.91 2.15 36.47
N ARG A 543 -2.41 3.38 36.28
CA ARG A 543 -1.54 4.57 36.14
C ARG A 543 -0.63 4.74 37.31
N GLY A 544 -1.16 4.60 38.55
CA GLY A 544 -0.35 4.65 39.74
C GLY A 544 0.76 3.59 39.78
N LEU A 545 0.44 2.35 39.43
CA LEU A 545 1.40 1.25 39.28
C LEU A 545 2.46 1.53 38.22
N MET A 546 2.03 1.96 37.03
CA MET A 546 2.91 2.27 35.90
C MET A 546 3.80 3.49 36.17
N ARG A 547 3.31 4.50 36.92
CA ARG A 547 4.13 5.62 37.37
C ARG A 547 5.29 5.15 38.27
N ARG A 548 5.04 4.23 39.18
CA ARG A 548 6.10 3.64 40.04
C ARG A 548 7.18 2.93 39.23
N VAL A 549 6.85 2.31 38.10
CA VAL A 549 7.85 1.70 37.20
C VAL A 549 8.88 2.73 36.73
N VAL A 550 8.43 3.96 36.42
CA VAL A 550 9.28 5.04 35.90
C VAL A 550 9.99 5.81 37.05
N THR A 551 9.36 5.92 38.22
CA THR A 551 9.93 6.70 39.31
C THR A 551 10.89 5.92 40.22
N GLU A 552 10.66 4.62 40.42
CA GLU A 552 11.44 3.78 41.34
C GLU A 552 11.68 2.34 40.86
N GLY A 553 11.18 2.00 39.65
CA GLY A 553 11.18 0.65 39.15
C GLY A 553 12.13 0.41 37.96
N SER A 554 11.79 -0.58 37.18
CA SER A 554 12.59 -1.06 36.03
C SER A 554 12.62 -0.10 34.83
N GLY A 555 11.78 0.94 34.81
CA GLY A 555 11.60 1.86 33.67
C GLY A 555 12.14 3.28 33.90
N THR A 556 13.02 3.49 34.87
CA THR A 556 13.55 4.83 35.22
C THR A 556 14.24 5.55 34.06
N ALA A 557 14.75 4.82 33.08
CA ALA A 557 15.36 5.40 31.87
C ALA A 557 14.35 6.10 30.94
N ALA A 558 13.05 5.91 31.14
CA ALA A 558 11.98 6.62 30.41
C ALA A 558 11.51 7.89 31.11
N ALA A 559 12.09 8.23 32.29
CA ALA A 559 11.70 9.42 33.06
C ALA A 559 12.02 10.71 32.31
N VAL A 560 11.02 11.61 32.21
CA VAL A 560 11.17 12.94 31.61
C VAL A 560 11.12 13.99 32.73
N PRO A 561 12.16 14.82 32.92
CA PRO A 561 12.18 15.83 33.96
C PRO A 561 11.02 16.81 33.84
N GLY A 562 10.23 16.92 34.90
CA GLY A 562 9.09 17.87 34.98
C GLY A 562 7.79 17.35 34.36
N ALA A 563 7.79 16.19 33.72
CA ALA A 563 6.58 15.57 33.16
C ALA A 563 6.08 14.38 33.98
N ASP A 564 4.78 14.17 33.98
CA ASP A 564 4.13 12.99 34.58
C ASP A 564 4.14 11.82 33.59
N VAL A 565 5.18 10.99 33.67
CA VAL A 565 5.35 9.82 32.84
C VAL A 565 5.03 8.54 33.62
N ALA A 566 4.22 7.68 33.04
CA ALA A 566 3.99 6.33 33.54
C ALA A 566 4.39 5.31 32.45
N GLY A 567 4.68 4.05 32.82
CA GLY A 567 5.02 3.06 31.83
C GLY A 567 5.24 1.66 32.39
N LYS A 568 5.51 0.71 31.51
CA LYS A 568 5.83 -0.68 31.84
C LYS A 568 6.90 -1.23 30.93
N THR A 569 7.96 -1.79 31.52
CA THR A 569 8.99 -2.52 30.79
C THR A 569 8.55 -3.95 30.48
N GLY A 570 9.05 -4.50 29.39
CA GLY A 570 8.94 -5.91 29.05
C GLY A 570 10.26 -6.47 28.55
N THR A 571 10.52 -7.72 28.88
CA THR A 571 11.59 -8.51 28.30
C THR A 571 10.97 -9.84 27.94
N ALA A 572 10.87 -10.11 26.65
CA ALA A 572 10.14 -11.27 26.13
C ALA A 572 11.13 -12.30 25.57
N GLU A 573 11.20 -13.47 26.17
CA GLU A 573 12.00 -14.58 25.65
C GLU A 573 11.35 -15.16 24.39
N TRP A 574 12.16 -15.50 23.38
CA TRP A 574 11.69 -16.13 22.15
C TRP A 574 12.67 -17.18 21.64
N GLY A 575 12.19 -18.08 20.76
CA GLY A 575 13.02 -19.12 20.19
C GLY A 575 13.54 -20.12 21.23
N SER A 576 14.76 -20.63 21.01
CA SER A 576 15.43 -21.62 21.85
C SER A 576 16.86 -21.19 22.16
N GLY A 577 17.36 -21.54 23.33
CA GLY A 577 18.70 -21.22 23.81
C GLY A 577 18.78 -21.29 25.34
N ASP A 578 19.97 -21.14 25.92
CA ASP A 578 20.18 -21.01 27.36
C ASP A 578 21.30 -19.99 27.61
N PRO A 579 20.95 -18.73 27.92
CA PRO A 579 19.57 -18.17 27.94
C PRO A 579 18.97 -18.01 26.53
N PRO A 580 17.65 -18.04 26.39
CA PRO A 580 17.00 -17.75 25.13
C PRO A 580 17.18 -16.26 24.73
N PRO A 581 17.16 -15.94 23.43
CA PRO A 581 17.16 -14.55 22.98
C PRO A 581 15.91 -13.80 23.47
N THR A 582 15.99 -12.48 23.53
CA THR A 582 14.92 -11.63 24.06
C THR A 582 14.56 -10.51 23.10
N HIS A 583 13.31 -10.03 23.18
CA HIS A 583 12.88 -8.73 22.69
C HIS A 583 12.67 -7.80 23.88
N ALA A 584 13.09 -6.56 23.71
CA ALA A 584 12.92 -5.53 24.73
C ALA A 584 11.71 -4.65 24.42
N TRP A 585 10.83 -4.45 25.40
CA TRP A 585 9.61 -3.69 25.26
C TRP A 585 9.51 -2.53 26.26
N PHE A 586 8.81 -1.49 25.86
CA PHE A 586 8.31 -0.46 26.77
C PHE A 586 6.96 0.08 26.29
N VAL A 587 6.00 0.17 27.20
CA VAL A 587 4.74 0.91 27.00
C VAL A 587 4.79 2.11 27.93
N GLY A 588 4.68 3.32 27.38
CA GLY A 588 4.79 4.58 28.09
C GLY A 588 3.57 5.46 27.88
N LEU A 589 3.25 6.28 28.87
CA LEU A 589 2.09 7.16 28.92
C LEU A 589 2.53 8.58 29.27
N ARG A 590 2.04 9.59 28.53
CA ARG A 590 2.17 11.01 28.85
C ARG A 590 1.00 11.80 28.23
N GLY A 591 0.36 12.66 29.03
CA GLY A 591 -0.82 13.39 28.59
C GLY A 591 -1.94 12.41 28.19
N ASP A 592 -2.41 12.52 26.97
CA ASP A 592 -3.40 11.67 26.32
C ASP A 592 -2.78 10.63 25.34
N LEU A 593 -1.44 10.53 25.34
CA LEU A 593 -0.70 9.69 24.39
C LEU A 593 -0.10 8.46 25.07
N SER A 594 -0.21 7.33 24.39
CA SER A 594 0.44 6.06 24.68
C SER A 594 1.48 5.73 23.62
N VAL A 595 2.68 5.34 24.09
CA VAL A 595 3.83 5.00 23.23
C VAL A 595 4.20 3.54 23.48
N ALA A 596 4.20 2.69 22.47
CA ALA A 596 4.76 1.36 22.54
C ALA A 596 6.06 1.28 21.72
N VAL A 597 7.10 0.73 22.34
CA VAL A 597 8.43 0.51 21.74
C VAL A 597 8.78 -0.96 21.84
N ILE A 598 9.25 -1.54 20.73
CA ILE A 598 9.94 -2.83 20.71
C ILE A 598 11.33 -2.66 20.09
N VAL A 599 12.32 -3.37 20.66
CA VAL A 599 13.65 -3.55 20.08
C VAL A 599 13.92 -5.05 19.98
N GLU A 600 13.99 -5.56 18.75
CA GLU A 600 14.26 -6.99 18.51
C GLU A 600 15.70 -7.34 18.94
N GLY A 601 15.86 -8.49 19.59
CA GLY A 601 17.17 -8.90 20.11
C GLY A 601 17.69 -8.05 21.26
N GLY A 602 16.88 -7.12 21.80
CA GLY A 602 17.24 -6.27 22.94
C GLY A 602 17.34 -7.07 24.23
N VAL A 603 18.33 -6.73 25.07
CA VAL A 603 18.64 -7.48 26.30
C VAL A 603 17.55 -7.31 27.35
N ALA A 604 17.14 -6.06 27.64
CA ALA A 604 16.10 -5.76 28.62
C ALA A 604 15.34 -4.48 28.26
N GLY A 605 14.02 -4.47 28.56
CA GLY A 605 13.16 -3.33 28.28
C GLY A 605 13.63 -2.02 28.91
N GLY A 606 14.10 -2.08 30.17
CA GLY A 606 14.61 -0.92 30.89
C GLY A 606 15.91 -0.35 30.31
N GLU A 607 16.73 -1.16 29.66
CA GLU A 607 18.04 -0.79 29.14
C GLU A 607 18.01 -0.23 27.72
N VAL A 608 17.12 -0.78 26.84
CA VAL A 608 17.13 -0.41 25.42
C VAL A 608 15.81 0.19 24.94
N ALA A 609 14.65 -0.33 25.35
CA ALA A 609 13.36 0.20 24.91
C ALA A 609 12.92 1.45 25.70
N ALA A 610 13.12 1.48 27.04
CA ALA A 610 12.79 2.63 27.88
C ALA A 610 13.53 3.92 27.49
N PRO A 611 14.84 3.90 27.14
CA PRO A 611 15.54 5.09 26.63
C PRO A 611 14.95 5.60 25.29
N VAL A 612 14.54 4.73 24.37
CA VAL A 612 13.88 5.12 23.12
C VAL A 612 12.55 5.79 23.45
N ALA A 613 11.71 5.14 24.28
CA ALA A 613 10.43 5.71 24.72
C ALA A 613 10.62 7.04 25.43
N GLY A 614 11.64 7.17 26.28
CA GLY A 614 11.97 8.41 26.99
C GLY A 614 12.28 9.59 26.05
N ARG A 615 12.98 9.34 24.94
CA ARG A 615 13.21 10.36 23.89
C ARG A 615 11.90 10.78 23.22
N VAL A 616 11.06 9.81 22.85
CA VAL A 616 9.74 10.12 22.27
C VAL A 616 8.91 10.92 23.27
N LEU A 617 8.73 10.39 24.49
CA LEU A 617 7.93 11.03 25.53
C LEU A 617 8.43 12.44 25.88
N ALA A 618 9.73 12.69 25.83
CA ALA A 618 10.30 14.03 26.09
C ALA A 618 9.96 15.03 24.97
N ALA A 619 9.79 14.58 23.76
CA ALA A 619 9.49 15.41 22.59
C ALA A 619 7.98 15.61 22.34
N LEU A 620 7.10 14.82 23.01
CA LEU A 620 5.65 14.98 22.91
C LEU A 620 5.20 16.30 23.56
N PRO A 621 4.14 16.94 23.04
CA PRO A 621 3.51 18.09 23.68
C PRO A 621 2.95 17.73 25.05
N ASP A 622 2.76 18.76 25.91
CA ASP A 622 2.16 18.60 27.26
C ASP A 622 0.64 18.39 27.16
#